data_cab9e1e978617b66e7dbaae6cc9f39f9
#
_entry.id   cab9e1e978617b66e7dbaae6cc9f39f9
#
_cell.length_a   1.000
_cell.length_b   1.000
_cell.length_c   1.000
_cell.angle_alpha   90.00
_cell.angle_beta   90.00
_cell.angle_gamma   90.00
#
_symmetry.space_group_name_H-M   'P 1'
#
loop_
_entity.id
_entity.type
_entity.pdbx_description
1 polymer ?
#
loop_
_entity_poly.entity_id
_entity_poly.type
_entity_poly.pdbx_seq_one_letter_code
_entity_poly.pdbx_strand_id
1 'polypeptide(L)'
;MTVTRVYIASPEGANGRNVVAYGVLNALTSKYKTMVFRPAVSNHDEFTPILLAASNAGLGVSLSTGLDVHKVRADKDTARGDIVGEFNYAMEVSRANAALIVGTDKSHVNDPTTYEFNADVAADLKAGVFLAVCTMDRWPHELDETVQLSIEGMRAAGNTVLGIFVTGCEPRHAFSVKETLAKYGLPVWTLPQVPFTDESTKDLALETFRKHAPIDEVLAALDVDVTAPVTPYAFQFDLLGKAKSNKKTIVLPEGEEDRIIKAADYLLERETVNLIIVGDKDAILARGRELGLNSLGRARFQAMDDENVLKPMVAKLCELRAKKGMTEEQARKQLTDAGYFGTMLVVLGYADGLVSGSVHSTANTVRPALQVIKTKPGQKLVSGAFLMCFKDHVAVFADCAINLNPDAEQLSEIALQSAETARAFGIDPKVGMLSYSTLGSGKGPDVDLVEEATKLLKEKAPDLPVVGPIQFDAAWSPTVAATKAK
;
A
#
# COMPACT_ATOMS: atom_id res chain seq x y z
N MET A 1 3.99 16.30 -9.80
CA MET A 1 4.20 17.08 -8.55
C MET A 1 3.82 16.16 -7.39
N THR A 2 4.68 16.06 -6.40
CA THR A 2 4.41 15.27 -5.18
C THR A 2 3.29 15.96 -4.40
N VAL A 3 2.27 15.21 -4.00
CA VAL A 3 1.15 15.75 -3.21
C VAL A 3 1.59 15.91 -1.76
N THR A 4 1.46 17.11 -1.20
CA THR A 4 1.76 17.36 0.22
C THR A 4 0.63 16.83 1.09
N ARG A 5 0.92 15.87 1.98
CA ARG A 5 -0.06 15.27 2.91
C ARG A 5 0.38 15.52 4.34
N VAL A 6 -0.48 16.15 5.11
CA VAL A 6 -0.20 16.56 6.49
C VAL A 6 -1.24 15.96 7.41
N TYR A 7 -0.80 15.21 8.39
CA TYR A 7 -1.64 14.59 9.42
C TYR A 7 -1.48 15.32 10.75
N ILE A 8 -2.59 15.73 11.36
CA ILE A 8 -2.58 16.27 12.72
C ILE A 8 -2.98 15.17 13.68
N ALA A 9 -2.02 14.72 14.48
CA ALA A 9 -2.22 13.67 15.48
C ALA A 9 -2.18 14.24 16.90
N SER A 10 -2.98 13.67 17.78
CA SER A 10 -2.96 13.99 19.20
C SER A 10 -3.07 12.73 20.05
N PRO A 11 -2.24 12.56 21.08
CA PRO A 11 -2.32 11.43 22.00
C PRO A 11 -3.46 11.54 23.00
N GLU A 12 -4.08 12.69 23.12
CA GLU A 12 -5.04 13.03 24.17
C GLU A 12 -6.24 13.83 23.65
N GLY A 13 -7.33 13.84 24.39
CA GLY A 13 -8.51 14.65 24.09
C GLY A 13 -8.42 16.08 24.68
N ALA A 14 -9.32 16.96 24.23
CA ALA A 14 -9.48 18.35 24.71
C ALA A 14 -8.17 19.18 24.72
N ASN A 15 -7.34 19.02 23.71
CA ASN A 15 -5.93 19.42 23.69
C ASN A 15 -5.61 20.56 22.71
N GLY A 16 -6.58 21.30 22.22
CA GLY A 16 -6.35 22.36 21.24
C GLY A 16 -5.97 21.90 19.83
N ARG A 17 -6.07 20.58 19.51
CA ARG A 17 -5.83 20.04 18.17
C ARG A 17 -6.59 20.81 17.08
N ASN A 18 -7.81 21.22 17.36
CA ASN A 18 -8.65 21.95 16.42
C ASN A 18 -8.04 23.30 16.02
N VAL A 19 -7.44 24.03 16.97
CA VAL A 19 -6.72 25.27 16.68
C VAL A 19 -5.52 25.00 15.77
N VAL A 20 -4.76 23.94 16.05
CA VAL A 20 -3.62 23.51 15.23
C VAL A 20 -4.08 23.13 13.83
N ALA A 21 -5.11 22.30 13.72
CA ALA A 21 -5.64 21.86 12.43
C ALA A 21 -6.12 23.03 11.57
N TYR A 22 -6.84 23.99 12.17
CA TYR A 22 -7.33 25.16 11.46
C TYR A 22 -6.20 26.10 11.03
N GLY A 23 -5.19 26.31 11.89
CA GLY A 23 -4.02 27.11 11.59
C GLY A 23 -3.14 26.50 10.49
N VAL A 24 -2.89 25.18 10.55
CA VAL A 24 -2.15 24.45 9.51
C VAL A 24 -2.93 24.43 8.19
N LEU A 25 -4.26 24.30 8.22
CA LEU A 25 -5.08 24.44 7.02
C LEU A 25 -4.89 25.81 6.37
N ASN A 26 -4.90 26.86 7.17
CA ASN A 26 -4.68 28.21 6.68
C ASN A 26 -3.27 28.39 6.06
N ALA A 27 -2.24 27.80 6.66
CA ALA A 27 -0.91 27.77 6.08
C ALA A 27 -0.88 27.03 4.75
N LEU A 28 -1.48 25.85 4.67
CA LEU A 28 -1.53 25.05 3.43
C LEU A 28 -2.31 25.75 2.31
N THR A 29 -3.47 26.34 2.61
CA THR A 29 -4.33 27.02 1.60
C THR A 29 -3.71 28.30 1.05
N SER A 30 -2.72 28.87 1.73
CA SER A 30 -1.97 30.01 1.21
C SER A 30 -1.04 29.65 0.04
N LYS A 31 -0.64 28.38 -0.06
CA LYS A 31 0.34 27.91 -1.06
C LYS A 31 -0.23 26.84 -2.00
N TYR A 32 -1.20 26.06 -1.53
CA TYR A 32 -1.70 24.85 -2.22
C TYR A 32 -3.22 24.86 -2.36
N LYS A 33 -3.70 24.13 -3.37
CA LYS A 33 -5.10 23.68 -3.40
C LYS A 33 -5.26 22.54 -2.41
N THR A 34 -5.82 22.83 -1.24
CA THR A 34 -5.81 21.95 -0.08
C THR A 34 -7.19 21.37 0.21
N MET A 35 -7.32 20.06 0.22
CA MET A 35 -8.50 19.40 0.76
C MET A 35 -8.35 19.08 2.24
N VAL A 36 -9.49 18.88 2.91
CA VAL A 36 -9.56 18.39 4.29
C VAL A 36 -10.10 16.96 4.27
N PHE A 37 -9.53 16.11 5.12
CA PHE A 37 -10.02 14.75 5.33
C PHE A 37 -9.99 14.35 6.81
N ARG A 38 -11.08 13.73 7.27
CA ARG A 38 -11.23 13.20 8.62
C ARG A 38 -11.41 11.67 8.54
N PRO A 39 -10.36 10.88 8.83
CA PRO A 39 -10.40 9.42 8.69
C PRO A 39 -11.53 8.73 9.45
N ALA A 40 -11.80 9.20 10.68
CA ALA A 40 -12.88 8.70 11.49
C ALA A 40 -13.58 9.86 12.21
N VAL A 41 -14.90 9.90 12.13
CA VAL A 41 -15.72 10.96 12.72
C VAL A 41 -16.87 10.38 13.54
N SER A 42 -17.33 11.14 14.53
CA SER A 42 -18.57 10.83 15.24
C SER A 42 -19.78 11.44 14.53
N ASN A 43 -20.97 10.95 14.83
CA ASN A 43 -22.24 11.49 14.30
C ASN A 43 -22.51 12.97 14.67
N HIS A 44 -21.74 13.55 15.59
CA HIS A 44 -21.86 14.92 16.08
C HIS A 44 -20.58 15.73 15.78
N ASP A 45 -20.02 15.57 14.60
CA ASP A 45 -18.81 16.30 14.18
C ASP A 45 -19.17 17.71 13.67
N GLU A 46 -19.10 18.69 14.54
CA GLU A 46 -19.32 20.10 14.23
C GLU A 46 -18.06 20.79 13.67
N PHE A 47 -16.89 20.16 13.77
CA PHE A 47 -15.63 20.77 13.37
C PHE A 47 -15.34 20.63 11.87
N THR A 48 -15.73 19.54 11.24
CA THR A 48 -15.53 19.34 9.79
C THR A 48 -16.13 20.46 8.93
N PRO A 49 -17.39 20.94 9.15
CA PRO A 49 -17.92 22.06 8.40
C PRO A 49 -17.07 23.35 8.49
N ILE A 50 -16.50 23.64 9.65
CA ILE A 50 -15.61 24.81 9.85
C ILE A 50 -14.33 24.68 9.02
N LEU A 51 -13.72 23.50 9.02
CA LEU A 51 -12.54 23.22 8.19
C LEU A 51 -12.87 23.33 6.70
N LEU A 52 -14.02 22.81 6.27
CA LEU A 52 -14.45 22.86 4.87
C LEU A 52 -14.68 24.28 4.37
N ALA A 53 -15.23 25.16 5.22
CA ALA A 53 -15.41 26.57 4.88
C ALA A 53 -14.07 27.30 4.68
N ALA A 54 -12.99 26.85 5.31
CA ALA A 54 -11.64 27.37 5.15
C ALA A 54 -10.81 26.67 4.07
N SER A 55 -11.26 25.52 3.58
CA SER A 55 -10.63 24.75 2.49
C SER A 55 -10.88 25.42 1.13
N ASN A 56 -9.94 25.30 0.21
CA ASN A 56 -10.09 25.81 -1.16
C ASN A 56 -10.27 24.69 -2.21
N ALA A 57 -10.54 23.45 -1.77
CA ALA A 57 -10.71 22.30 -2.65
C ALA A 57 -12.16 22.06 -3.11
N GLY A 58 -13.15 22.67 -2.46
CA GLY A 58 -14.55 22.63 -2.86
C GLY A 58 -15.25 21.28 -2.60
N LEU A 59 -14.78 20.48 -1.64
CA LEU A 59 -15.42 19.22 -1.26
C LEU A 59 -16.54 19.45 -0.24
N GLY A 60 -17.57 18.60 -0.29
CA GLY A 60 -18.60 18.50 0.75
C GLY A 60 -18.20 17.55 1.89
N VAL A 61 -19.00 17.53 2.97
CA VAL A 61 -18.74 16.71 4.17
C VAL A 61 -18.57 15.24 3.83
N SER A 62 -19.44 14.66 3.01
CA SER A 62 -19.41 13.24 2.67
C SER A 62 -18.12 12.77 1.97
N LEU A 63 -17.45 13.65 1.24
CA LEU A 63 -16.17 13.35 0.58
C LEU A 63 -14.97 13.72 1.44
N SER A 64 -15.19 14.42 2.54
CA SER A 64 -14.13 14.87 3.45
C SER A 64 -14.10 14.07 4.77
N THR A 65 -14.97 13.10 4.90
CA THR A 65 -15.05 12.19 6.05
C THR A 65 -14.94 10.75 5.58
N GLY A 66 -14.13 9.96 6.27
CA GLY A 66 -14.05 8.52 6.07
C GLY A 66 -15.19 7.79 6.81
N LEU A 67 -14.87 7.05 7.84
CA LEU A 67 -15.82 6.16 8.51
C LEU A 67 -16.34 6.74 9.83
N ASP A 68 -17.50 6.21 10.26
CA ASP A 68 -17.98 6.40 11.62
C ASP A 68 -17.07 5.69 12.63
N VAL A 69 -16.78 6.33 13.77
CA VAL A 69 -15.89 5.80 14.81
C VAL A 69 -16.33 4.44 15.37
N HIS A 70 -17.62 4.11 15.36
CA HIS A 70 -18.11 2.81 15.80
C HIS A 70 -17.77 1.70 14.80
N LYS A 71 -17.80 2.00 13.49
CA LYS A 71 -17.36 1.05 12.45
C LYS A 71 -15.86 0.79 12.56
N VAL A 72 -15.07 1.85 12.76
CA VAL A 72 -13.62 1.72 12.97
C VAL A 72 -13.30 0.82 14.16
N ARG A 73 -14.04 0.95 15.25
CA ARG A 73 -13.85 0.11 16.45
C ARG A 73 -14.20 -1.34 16.24
N ALA A 74 -15.21 -1.62 15.44
CA ALA A 74 -15.65 -2.98 15.16
C ALA A 74 -14.59 -3.79 14.41
N ASP A 75 -13.90 -3.16 13.45
CA ASP A 75 -12.86 -3.80 12.64
C ASP A 75 -11.88 -2.72 12.11
N LYS A 76 -10.76 -2.55 12.81
CA LYS A 76 -9.75 -1.54 12.47
C LYS A 76 -9.01 -1.84 11.17
N ASP A 77 -8.80 -3.11 10.87
CA ASP A 77 -8.05 -3.51 9.67
C ASP A 77 -8.87 -3.26 8.41
N THR A 78 -10.12 -3.68 8.36
CA THR A 78 -11.03 -3.36 7.26
C THR A 78 -11.22 -1.84 7.14
N ALA A 79 -11.41 -1.14 8.26
CA ALA A 79 -11.58 0.31 8.28
C ALA A 79 -10.38 1.07 7.67
N ARG A 80 -9.14 0.62 7.88
CA ARG A 80 -7.95 1.24 7.27
C ARG A 80 -7.99 1.16 5.75
N GLY A 81 -8.36 0.00 5.19
CA GLY A 81 -8.52 -0.17 3.75
C GLY A 81 -9.58 0.76 3.17
N ASP A 82 -10.75 0.86 3.80
CA ASP A 82 -11.83 1.74 3.38
C ASP A 82 -11.41 3.21 3.46
N ILE A 83 -10.76 3.63 4.54
CA ILE A 83 -10.24 5.01 4.72
C ILE A 83 -9.26 5.39 3.61
N VAL A 84 -8.34 4.49 3.24
CA VAL A 84 -7.41 4.71 2.11
C VAL A 84 -8.18 4.89 0.80
N GLY A 85 -9.21 4.09 0.58
CA GLY A 85 -10.10 4.20 -0.58
C GLY A 85 -10.82 5.54 -0.65
N GLU A 86 -11.50 5.93 0.42
CA GLU A 86 -12.24 7.21 0.52
C GLU A 86 -11.32 8.43 0.38
N PHE A 87 -10.17 8.43 1.05
CA PHE A 87 -9.19 9.50 0.94
C PHE A 87 -8.71 9.71 -0.51
N ASN A 88 -8.35 8.64 -1.17
CA ASN A 88 -7.83 8.75 -2.53
C ASN A 88 -8.92 9.13 -3.54
N TYR A 89 -10.16 8.68 -3.32
CA TYR A 89 -11.30 9.13 -4.12
C TYR A 89 -11.54 10.64 -3.93
N ALA A 90 -11.49 11.14 -2.71
CA ALA A 90 -11.58 12.57 -2.41
C ALA A 90 -10.45 13.37 -3.07
N MET A 91 -9.21 12.85 -3.07
CA MET A 91 -8.07 13.46 -3.77
C MET A 91 -8.29 13.55 -5.28
N GLU A 92 -8.81 12.49 -5.89
CA GLU A 92 -9.12 12.44 -7.32
C GLU A 92 -10.20 13.46 -7.71
N VAL A 93 -11.32 13.46 -6.99
CA VAL A 93 -12.45 14.38 -7.24
C VAL A 93 -12.05 15.84 -7.03
N SER A 94 -11.34 16.16 -5.95
CA SER A 94 -10.93 17.53 -5.63
C SER A 94 -9.83 18.06 -6.54
N ARG A 95 -9.00 17.19 -7.12
CA ARG A 95 -7.76 17.55 -7.81
C ARG A 95 -6.87 18.46 -6.94
N ALA A 96 -6.89 18.22 -5.63
CA ALA A 96 -6.06 18.95 -4.68
C ALA A 96 -4.58 18.50 -4.82
N ASN A 97 -3.65 19.42 -4.57
CA ASN A 97 -2.23 19.12 -4.51
C ASN A 97 -1.67 19.12 -3.09
N ALA A 98 -2.55 19.37 -2.11
CA ALA A 98 -2.27 19.18 -0.69
C ALA A 98 -3.51 18.63 0.03
N ALA A 99 -3.28 17.90 1.13
CA ALA A 99 -4.32 17.40 2.01
C ALA A 99 -3.96 17.67 3.48
N LEU A 100 -4.90 18.27 4.22
CA LEU A 100 -4.89 18.26 5.67
C LEU A 100 -5.74 17.08 6.16
N ILE A 101 -5.11 16.18 6.89
CA ILE A 101 -5.75 15.03 7.50
C ILE A 101 -5.82 15.26 9.02
N VAL A 102 -7.01 15.24 9.60
CA VAL A 102 -7.17 15.49 11.04
C VAL A 102 -7.59 14.20 11.72
N GLY A 103 -6.66 13.65 12.50
CA GLY A 103 -6.84 12.39 13.22
C GLY A 103 -7.94 12.45 14.28
N THR A 104 -8.39 11.28 14.70
CA THR A 104 -9.37 11.14 15.78
C THR A 104 -8.68 11.40 17.12
N ASP A 105 -9.35 12.08 18.04
CA ASP A 105 -8.92 12.24 19.42
C ASP A 105 -9.77 11.41 20.40
N LYS A 106 -9.37 11.42 21.66
CA LYS A 106 -10.07 10.70 22.73
C LYS A 106 -11.28 11.45 23.30
N SER A 107 -11.61 12.64 22.79
CA SER A 107 -12.65 13.50 23.39
C SER A 107 -14.05 12.86 23.34
N HIS A 108 -14.33 12.03 22.35
CA HIS A 108 -15.65 11.39 22.19
C HIS A 108 -15.62 9.87 22.35
N VAL A 109 -14.42 9.28 22.41
CA VAL A 109 -14.24 7.83 22.38
C VAL A 109 -13.10 7.43 23.30
N ASN A 110 -13.45 6.80 24.43
CA ASN A 110 -12.45 6.29 25.36
C ASN A 110 -11.85 4.95 24.85
N ASP A 111 -11.06 5.02 23.78
CA ASP A 111 -10.32 3.90 23.22
C ASP A 111 -8.81 4.16 23.35
N PRO A 112 -8.12 3.37 24.20
CA PRO A 112 -6.68 3.55 24.44
C PRO A 112 -5.84 3.34 23.16
N THR A 113 -6.35 2.63 22.16
CA THR A 113 -5.64 2.32 20.91
C THR A 113 -5.88 3.37 19.82
N THR A 114 -6.59 4.47 20.11
CA THR A 114 -6.88 5.53 19.13
C THR A 114 -5.60 6.17 18.58
N TYR A 115 -4.58 6.34 19.41
CA TYR A 115 -3.32 6.94 18.97
C TYR A 115 -2.54 6.03 18.02
N GLU A 116 -2.47 4.74 18.32
CA GLU A 116 -1.88 3.73 17.44
C GLU A 116 -2.62 3.67 16.09
N PHE A 117 -3.95 3.69 16.12
CA PHE A 117 -4.76 3.76 14.90
C PHE A 117 -4.46 5.01 14.06
N ASN A 118 -4.31 6.18 14.69
CA ASN A 118 -3.92 7.40 13.97
C ASN A 118 -2.52 7.28 13.34
N ALA A 119 -1.57 6.62 14.03
CA ALA A 119 -0.23 6.38 13.51
C ALA A 119 -0.26 5.45 12.28
N ASP A 120 -1.04 4.37 12.36
CA ASP A 120 -1.22 3.43 11.25
C ASP A 120 -1.89 4.12 10.04
N VAL A 121 -2.96 4.91 10.25
CA VAL A 121 -3.65 5.63 9.17
C VAL A 121 -2.75 6.71 8.55
N ALA A 122 -1.95 7.43 9.34
CA ALA A 122 -1.00 8.41 8.80
C ALA A 122 0.03 7.74 7.88
N ALA A 123 0.51 6.54 8.24
CA ALA A 123 1.40 5.71 7.43
C ALA A 123 0.72 5.23 6.14
N ASP A 124 -0.52 4.71 6.24
CA ASP A 124 -1.30 4.25 5.09
C ASP A 124 -1.55 5.38 4.08
N LEU A 125 -1.77 6.59 4.58
CA LEU A 125 -1.99 7.79 3.76
C LEU A 125 -0.69 8.48 3.34
N LYS A 126 0.48 7.96 3.75
CA LYS A 126 1.81 8.51 3.44
C LYS A 126 1.92 9.99 3.82
N ALA A 127 1.48 10.36 5.01
CA ALA A 127 1.42 11.73 5.49
C ALA A 127 2.55 12.06 6.47
N GLY A 128 3.11 13.25 6.37
CA GLY A 128 3.95 13.81 7.43
C GLY A 128 3.08 14.23 8.62
N VAL A 129 3.56 14.03 9.85
CA VAL A 129 2.75 14.18 11.06
C VAL A 129 3.17 15.39 11.87
N PHE A 130 2.24 16.29 12.14
CA PHE A 130 2.36 17.23 13.25
C PHE A 130 1.68 16.69 14.50
N LEU A 131 2.38 16.75 15.63
CA LEU A 131 1.84 16.41 16.94
C LEU A 131 1.19 17.62 17.59
N ALA A 132 -0.01 17.45 18.12
CA ALA A 132 -0.68 18.42 18.97
C ALA A 132 -0.79 17.85 20.39
N VAL A 133 -0.06 18.44 21.34
CA VAL A 133 -0.04 18.05 22.77
C VAL A 133 -0.40 19.25 23.64
N CYS A 134 -0.95 18.99 24.82
CA CYS A 134 -1.43 20.04 25.71
C CYS A 134 -0.61 20.12 27.00
N THR A 135 -0.31 21.35 27.46
CA THR A 135 0.36 21.54 28.74
C THR A 135 -0.58 21.56 29.94
N MET A 136 -1.91 21.53 29.74
CA MET A 136 -2.89 21.73 30.82
C MET A 136 -2.48 20.99 32.10
N ASP A 137 -2.25 21.75 33.18
CA ASP A 137 -1.90 21.28 34.52
C ASP A 137 -0.67 20.35 34.60
N ARG A 138 0.25 20.45 33.60
CA ARG A 138 1.47 19.62 33.53
C ARG A 138 2.73 20.45 33.67
N TRP A 139 3.71 19.85 34.34
CA TRP A 139 5.07 20.36 34.36
C TRP A 139 5.81 20.01 33.04
N PRO A 140 6.85 20.76 32.65
CA PRO A 140 7.59 20.48 31.42
C PRO A 140 8.13 19.04 31.29
N HIS A 141 8.52 18.39 32.38
CA HIS A 141 9.00 17.01 32.37
C HIS A 141 7.88 15.98 32.13
N GLU A 142 6.66 16.19 32.64
CA GLU A 142 5.50 15.33 32.39
C GLU A 142 5.01 15.46 30.93
N LEU A 143 5.11 16.67 30.37
CA LEU A 143 4.87 16.92 28.96
C LEU A 143 5.89 16.20 28.09
N ASP A 144 7.16 16.20 28.49
CA ASP A 144 8.24 15.53 27.79
C ASP A 144 8.02 14.02 27.64
N GLU A 145 7.57 13.33 28.68
CA GLU A 145 7.23 11.90 28.63
C GLU A 145 6.11 11.63 27.61
N THR A 146 5.06 12.48 27.61
CA THR A 146 3.96 12.36 26.65
C THR A 146 4.45 12.57 25.22
N VAL A 147 5.30 13.57 24.97
CA VAL A 147 5.88 13.87 23.66
C VAL A 147 6.80 12.74 23.21
N GLN A 148 7.64 12.22 24.08
CA GLN A 148 8.52 11.09 23.80
C GLN A 148 7.73 9.87 23.31
N LEU A 149 6.76 9.41 24.11
CA LEU A 149 5.91 8.27 23.75
C LEU A 149 5.14 8.51 22.44
N SER A 150 4.71 9.75 22.22
CA SER A 150 3.99 10.11 21.00
C SER A 150 4.89 10.03 19.75
N ILE A 151 6.12 10.55 19.83
CA ILE A 151 7.11 10.47 18.75
C ILE A 151 7.49 9.01 18.48
N GLU A 152 7.76 8.25 19.55
CA GLU A 152 8.12 6.83 19.45
C GLU A 152 7.00 6.02 18.78
N GLY A 153 5.74 6.25 19.17
CA GLY A 153 4.58 5.60 18.56
C GLY A 153 4.42 5.92 17.06
N MET A 154 4.58 7.19 16.67
CA MET A 154 4.53 7.58 15.27
C MET A 154 5.69 6.98 14.46
N ARG A 155 6.91 7.01 15.00
CA ARG A 155 8.09 6.43 14.35
C ARG A 155 8.04 4.91 14.25
N ALA A 156 7.45 4.24 15.25
CA ALA A 156 7.24 2.79 15.21
C ALA A 156 6.30 2.35 14.08
N ALA A 157 5.35 3.20 13.69
CA ALA A 157 4.53 3.00 12.51
C ALA A 157 5.19 3.49 11.20
N GLY A 158 6.44 3.97 11.26
CA GLY A 158 7.21 4.45 10.10
C GLY A 158 6.91 5.89 9.69
N ASN A 159 6.20 6.67 10.49
CA ASN A 159 5.84 8.04 10.14
C ASN A 159 7.00 9.04 10.37
N THR A 160 7.06 10.04 9.51
CA THR A 160 7.90 11.23 9.69
C THR A 160 7.16 12.25 10.53
N VAL A 161 7.72 12.61 11.71
CA VAL A 161 7.21 13.71 12.55
C VAL A 161 7.81 15.03 12.07
N LEU A 162 6.96 15.97 11.68
CA LEU A 162 7.33 17.26 11.09
C LEU A 162 7.57 18.35 12.14
N GLY A 163 6.91 18.23 13.31
CA GLY A 163 7.00 19.21 14.38
C GLY A 163 5.97 19.01 15.47
N ILE A 164 6.05 19.81 16.52
CA ILE A 164 5.27 19.67 17.74
C ILE A 164 4.57 21.00 18.04
N PHE A 165 3.26 20.98 18.10
CA PHE A 165 2.44 22.07 18.60
C PHE A 165 2.07 21.79 20.06
N VAL A 166 2.48 22.66 20.95
CA VAL A 166 2.18 22.60 22.37
C VAL A 166 1.10 23.63 22.69
N THR A 167 -0.09 23.18 22.93
CA THR A 167 -1.27 24.02 23.20
C THR A 167 -1.49 24.22 24.70
N GLY A 168 -2.29 25.23 25.09
CA GLY A 168 -2.53 25.55 26.49
C GLY A 168 -1.28 26.04 27.24
N CYS A 169 -0.24 26.42 26.51
CA CYS A 169 1.03 26.84 27.10
C CYS A 169 0.97 28.32 27.51
N GLU A 170 1.04 28.58 28.80
CA GLU A 170 1.15 29.96 29.29
C GLU A 170 2.46 30.62 28.82
N PRO A 171 2.45 31.93 28.46
CA PRO A 171 3.63 32.63 27.94
C PRO A 171 4.87 32.50 28.83
N ARG A 172 4.70 32.45 30.14
CA ARG A 172 5.80 32.32 31.12
C ARG A 172 6.51 30.95 31.02
N HIS A 173 5.83 29.91 30.53
CA HIS A 173 6.38 28.54 30.40
C HIS A 173 6.89 28.23 28.99
N ALA A 174 6.64 29.12 28.03
CA ALA A 174 6.96 28.86 26.61
C ALA A 174 8.45 28.59 26.39
N PHE A 175 9.33 29.34 27.05
CA PHE A 175 10.78 29.13 26.94
C PHE A 175 11.20 27.75 27.50
N SER A 176 10.79 27.42 28.71
CA SER A 176 11.14 26.18 29.38
C SER A 176 10.61 24.96 28.62
N VAL A 177 9.39 25.03 28.06
CA VAL A 177 8.82 23.97 27.20
C VAL A 177 9.66 23.79 25.94
N LYS A 178 10.01 24.85 25.24
CA LYS A 178 10.84 24.77 24.04
C LYS A 178 12.24 24.21 24.34
N GLU A 179 12.86 24.62 25.45
CA GLU A 179 14.15 24.09 25.89
C GLU A 179 14.09 22.59 26.19
N THR A 180 13.06 22.15 26.92
CA THR A 180 12.85 20.72 27.24
C THR A 180 12.67 19.86 26.01
N LEU A 181 11.94 20.34 25.01
CA LEU A 181 11.63 19.58 23.79
C LEU A 181 12.68 19.73 22.68
N ALA A 182 13.67 20.62 22.83
CA ALA A 182 14.72 20.86 21.83
C ALA A 182 15.54 19.60 21.50
N LYS A 183 15.67 18.66 22.46
CA LYS A 183 16.38 17.39 22.30
C LYS A 183 15.85 16.50 21.18
N TYR A 184 14.60 16.70 20.74
CA TYR A 184 14.01 15.92 19.64
C TYR A 184 14.43 16.40 18.25
N GLY A 185 15.07 17.58 18.15
CA GLY A 185 15.51 18.17 16.88
C GLY A 185 14.37 18.56 15.95
N LEU A 186 13.18 18.78 16.48
CA LEU A 186 11.96 19.11 15.74
C LEU A 186 11.56 20.57 16.02
N PRO A 187 10.91 21.26 15.05
CA PRO A 187 10.26 22.55 15.32
C PRO A 187 9.22 22.41 16.44
N VAL A 188 9.22 23.38 17.39
CA VAL A 188 8.29 23.42 18.52
C VAL A 188 7.60 24.79 18.57
N TRP A 189 6.28 24.77 18.45
CA TRP A 189 5.44 25.97 18.60
C TRP A 189 4.60 25.87 19.87
N THR A 190 4.58 26.93 20.67
CA THR A 190 3.78 26.99 21.90
C THR A 190 2.63 27.97 21.71
N LEU A 191 1.40 27.47 21.89
CA LEU A 191 0.18 28.25 21.76
C LEU A 191 -0.51 28.38 23.12
N PRO A 192 -0.97 29.57 23.52
CA PRO A 192 -1.82 29.71 24.70
C PRO A 192 -3.15 28.96 24.49
N GLN A 193 -3.87 28.76 25.57
CA GLN A 193 -5.20 28.17 25.50
C GLN A 193 -6.13 29.12 24.75
N VAL A 194 -6.79 28.63 23.72
CA VAL A 194 -7.81 29.34 22.94
C VAL A 194 -9.05 28.50 22.88
N PRO A 195 -10.21 29.02 23.28
CA PRO A 195 -11.47 28.35 23.03
C PRO A 195 -11.73 28.31 21.52
N PHE A 196 -11.87 27.11 20.97
CA PHE A 196 -12.26 26.92 19.58
C PHE A 196 -13.31 25.82 19.53
N THR A 197 -14.54 26.19 19.82
CA THR A 197 -15.69 25.30 19.95
C THR A 197 -16.66 25.42 18.76
N ASP A 198 -16.69 26.59 18.14
CA ASP A 198 -17.63 26.91 17.07
C ASP A 198 -17.10 27.98 16.11
N GLU A 199 -17.89 28.34 15.12
CA GLU A 199 -17.52 29.30 14.09
C GLU A 199 -17.25 30.71 14.64
N SER A 200 -17.85 31.11 15.78
CA SER A 200 -17.71 32.44 16.35
C SER A 200 -16.30 32.69 16.90
N THR A 201 -15.56 31.65 17.25
CA THR A 201 -14.22 31.71 17.84
C THR A 201 -13.09 31.47 16.83
N LYS A 202 -13.41 31.21 15.56
CA LYS A 202 -12.45 30.86 14.52
C LYS A 202 -11.39 31.94 14.26
N ASP A 203 -11.80 33.22 14.25
CA ASP A 203 -10.89 34.33 13.94
C ASP A 203 -9.87 34.52 15.07
N LEU A 204 -10.30 34.42 16.33
CA LEU A 204 -9.41 34.45 17.49
C LEU A 204 -8.42 33.25 17.48
N ALA A 205 -8.90 32.07 17.13
CA ALA A 205 -8.07 30.88 17.02
C ALA A 205 -6.98 31.06 15.95
N LEU A 206 -7.36 31.61 14.77
CA LEU A 206 -6.43 31.85 13.67
C LEU A 206 -5.42 32.96 13.98
N GLU A 207 -5.86 34.05 14.57
CA GLU A 207 -4.96 35.14 14.99
C GLU A 207 -3.93 34.63 16.00
N THR A 208 -4.39 33.89 17.02
CA THR A 208 -3.50 33.30 18.01
C THR A 208 -2.53 32.31 17.37
N PHE A 209 -2.99 31.45 16.47
CA PHE A 209 -2.12 30.54 15.75
C PHE A 209 -1.02 31.28 14.99
N ARG A 210 -1.36 32.27 14.16
CA ARG A 210 -0.42 33.06 13.34
C ARG A 210 0.62 33.79 14.18
N LYS A 211 0.22 34.27 15.35
CA LYS A 211 1.11 34.96 16.28
C LYS A 211 2.16 34.01 16.89
N HIS A 212 1.81 32.78 17.17
CA HIS A 212 2.64 31.84 17.91
C HIS A 212 3.28 30.74 17.04
N ALA A 213 2.76 30.55 15.82
CA ALA A 213 3.28 29.63 14.81
C ALA A 213 3.24 30.35 13.44
N PRO A 214 4.28 31.10 13.09
CA PRO A 214 4.37 31.85 11.83
C PRO A 214 4.18 30.88 10.64
N ILE A 215 3.37 31.31 9.68
CA ILE A 215 2.99 30.47 8.52
C ILE A 215 4.23 29.98 7.76
N ASP A 216 5.22 30.85 7.56
CA ASP A 216 6.45 30.51 6.84
C ASP A 216 7.25 29.41 7.55
N GLU A 217 7.29 29.43 8.90
CA GLU A 217 7.95 28.38 9.69
C GLU A 217 7.20 27.05 9.56
N VAL A 218 5.86 27.09 9.61
CA VAL A 218 5.02 25.88 9.44
C VAL A 218 5.19 25.30 8.04
N LEU A 219 5.22 26.14 7.01
CA LEU A 219 5.46 25.70 5.63
C LEU A 219 6.89 25.17 5.43
N ALA A 220 7.90 25.79 6.07
CA ALA A 220 9.27 25.30 6.01
C ALA A 220 9.44 23.91 6.65
N ALA A 221 8.66 23.59 7.69
CA ALA A 221 8.65 22.27 8.30
C ALA A 221 8.10 21.16 7.36
N LEU A 222 7.44 21.54 6.25
CA LEU A 222 6.96 20.58 5.23
C LEU A 222 8.04 20.26 4.18
N ASP A 223 9.13 21.00 4.12
CA ASP A 223 10.23 20.80 3.15
C ASP A 223 11.17 19.65 3.58
N VAL A 224 10.63 18.68 4.32
CA VAL A 224 11.31 17.45 4.75
C VAL A 224 10.83 16.29 3.87
N ASP A 225 11.76 15.43 3.45
CA ASP A 225 11.40 14.19 2.77
C ASP A 225 10.58 13.30 3.71
N VAL A 226 9.30 13.18 3.42
CA VAL A 226 8.41 12.29 4.15
C VAL A 226 8.67 10.86 3.68
N THR A 227 9.44 10.13 4.47
CA THR A 227 9.57 8.68 4.29
C THR A 227 8.36 8.01 4.92
N ALA A 228 7.54 7.37 4.09
CA ALA A 228 6.42 6.58 4.57
C ALA A 228 6.64 5.10 4.23
N PRO A 229 6.26 4.18 5.11
CA PRO A 229 6.34 2.75 4.84
C PRO A 229 5.38 2.38 3.69
N VAL A 230 5.67 1.27 3.03
CA VAL A 230 4.73 0.69 2.05
C VAL A 230 3.80 -0.23 2.79
N THR A 231 2.74 0.32 3.35
CA THR A 231 1.73 -0.49 4.06
C THR A 231 0.91 -1.33 3.06
N PRO A 232 0.30 -2.45 3.49
CA PRO A 232 -0.54 -3.28 2.62
C PRO A 232 -1.65 -2.51 1.93
N TYR A 233 -2.31 -1.59 2.62
CA TYR A 233 -3.42 -0.81 2.08
C TYR A 233 -2.95 0.24 1.06
N ALA A 234 -1.85 0.94 1.35
CA ALA A 234 -1.22 1.85 0.40
C ALA A 234 -0.73 1.11 -0.85
N PHE A 235 -0.13 -0.07 -0.67
CA PHE A 235 0.33 -0.92 -1.75
C PHE A 235 -0.82 -1.41 -2.64
N GLN A 236 -1.88 -1.95 -2.04
CA GLN A 236 -3.08 -2.40 -2.77
C GLN A 236 -3.69 -1.24 -3.57
N PHE A 237 -3.80 -0.07 -2.97
CA PHE A 237 -4.34 1.10 -3.66
C PHE A 237 -3.46 1.51 -4.86
N ASP A 238 -2.13 1.58 -4.68
CA ASP A 238 -1.19 1.89 -5.76
C ASP A 238 -1.27 0.88 -6.91
N LEU A 239 -1.46 -0.42 -6.60
CA LEU A 239 -1.68 -1.46 -7.60
C LEU A 239 -2.96 -1.23 -8.42
N LEU A 240 -4.07 -0.97 -7.75
CA LEU A 240 -5.35 -0.69 -8.41
C LEU A 240 -5.25 0.57 -9.28
N GLY A 241 -4.56 1.61 -8.83
CA GLY A 241 -4.29 2.83 -9.59
C GLY A 241 -3.46 2.56 -10.84
N LYS A 242 -2.37 1.80 -10.72
CA LYS A 242 -1.53 1.38 -11.87
C LYS A 242 -2.33 0.54 -12.86
N ALA A 243 -3.14 -0.41 -12.40
CA ALA A 243 -3.98 -1.23 -13.25
C ALA A 243 -4.99 -0.40 -14.04
N LYS A 244 -5.66 0.57 -13.39
CA LYS A 244 -6.60 1.49 -14.04
C LYS A 244 -5.93 2.37 -15.10
N SER A 245 -4.72 2.87 -14.83
CA SER A 245 -3.98 3.76 -15.74
C SER A 245 -3.51 3.09 -17.03
N ASN A 246 -3.36 1.76 -17.01
CA ASN A 246 -2.97 0.94 -18.16
C ASN A 246 -3.79 -0.35 -18.18
N LYS A 247 -5.10 -0.17 -18.43
CA LYS A 247 -6.09 -1.25 -18.34
C LYS A 247 -5.75 -2.41 -19.27
N LYS A 248 -5.50 -3.58 -18.68
CA LYS A 248 -5.17 -4.82 -19.36
C LYS A 248 -6.37 -5.75 -19.45
N THR A 249 -6.33 -6.69 -20.38
CA THR A 249 -7.32 -7.75 -20.52
C THR A 249 -6.76 -9.04 -19.94
N ILE A 250 -7.43 -9.58 -18.93
CA ILE A 250 -7.02 -10.78 -18.20
C ILE A 250 -8.01 -11.92 -18.44
N VAL A 251 -7.48 -13.12 -18.73
CA VAL A 251 -8.30 -14.34 -18.85
C VAL A 251 -8.45 -14.98 -17.49
N LEU A 252 -9.68 -15.33 -17.16
CA LEU A 252 -10.05 -16.17 -16.01
C LEU A 252 -10.63 -17.50 -16.57
N PRO A 253 -9.83 -18.59 -16.59
CA PRO A 253 -10.25 -19.83 -17.23
C PRO A 253 -11.19 -20.67 -16.37
N GLU A 254 -11.34 -20.35 -15.08
CA GLU A 254 -12.14 -21.09 -14.10
C GLU A 254 -13.46 -20.37 -13.80
N GLY A 255 -14.23 -20.04 -14.86
CA GLY A 255 -15.44 -19.23 -14.76
C GLY A 255 -16.60 -19.87 -14.00
N GLU A 256 -16.54 -21.16 -13.65
CA GLU A 256 -17.53 -21.86 -12.85
C GLU A 256 -17.27 -21.76 -11.32
N GLU A 257 -16.10 -21.24 -10.92
CA GLU A 257 -15.69 -21.16 -9.52
C GLU A 257 -16.20 -19.86 -8.86
N ASP A 258 -16.97 -19.98 -7.80
CA ASP A 258 -17.60 -18.85 -7.10
C ASP A 258 -16.60 -17.76 -6.65
N ARG A 259 -15.40 -18.14 -6.20
CA ARG A 259 -14.35 -17.21 -5.80
C ARG A 259 -13.86 -16.37 -6.97
N ILE A 260 -13.73 -16.99 -8.14
CA ILE A 260 -13.32 -16.31 -9.38
C ILE A 260 -14.41 -15.35 -9.85
N ILE A 261 -15.68 -15.77 -9.82
CA ILE A 261 -16.83 -14.94 -10.21
C ILE A 261 -16.93 -13.71 -9.29
N LYS A 262 -16.79 -13.89 -7.97
CA LYS A 262 -16.78 -12.79 -6.98
C LYS A 262 -15.60 -11.82 -7.21
N ALA A 263 -14.41 -12.35 -7.46
CA ALA A 263 -13.25 -11.52 -7.78
C ALA A 263 -13.43 -10.76 -9.10
N ALA A 264 -14.03 -11.39 -10.11
CA ALA A 264 -14.37 -10.76 -11.38
C ALA A 264 -15.33 -9.59 -11.20
N ASP A 265 -16.42 -9.79 -10.46
CA ASP A 265 -17.40 -8.73 -10.16
C ASP A 265 -16.75 -7.53 -9.46
N TYR A 266 -15.94 -7.79 -8.42
CA TYR A 266 -15.20 -6.75 -7.69
C TYR A 266 -14.28 -5.91 -8.59
N LEU A 267 -13.54 -6.55 -9.50
CA LEU A 267 -12.62 -5.87 -10.41
C LEU A 267 -13.35 -5.09 -11.52
N LEU A 268 -14.46 -5.63 -12.02
CA LEU A 268 -15.30 -5.02 -13.04
C LEU A 268 -16.08 -3.80 -12.50
N GLU A 269 -16.59 -3.91 -11.26
CA GLU A 269 -17.25 -2.79 -10.58
C GLU A 269 -16.31 -1.59 -10.49
N ARG A 270 -15.05 -1.84 -10.15
CA ARG A 270 -13.99 -0.83 -9.99
C ARG A 270 -13.30 -0.43 -11.29
N GLU A 271 -13.70 -1.03 -12.40
CA GLU A 271 -13.12 -0.78 -13.73
C GLU A 271 -11.57 -0.93 -13.77
N THR A 272 -11.05 -1.85 -12.99
CA THR A 272 -9.59 -2.02 -12.81
C THR A 272 -8.94 -2.71 -14.00
N VAL A 273 -9.61 -3.71 -14.57
CA VAL A 273 -9.13 -4.53 -15.71
C VAL A 273 -10.30 -4.87 -16.63
N ASN A 274 -10.01 -5.27 -17.88
CA ASN A 274 -10.95 -5.97 -18.72
C ASN A 274 -10.82 -7.47 -18.46
N LEU A 275 -11.94 -8.21 -18.45
CA LEU A 275 -11.93 -9.64 -18.17
C LEU A 275 -12.49 -10.44 -19.36
N ILE A 276 -11.84 -11.57 -19.64
CA ILE A 276 -12.41 -12.66 -20.45
C ILE A 276 -12.61 -13.83 -19.51
N ILE A 277 -13.87 -14.19 -19.27
CA ILE A 277 -14.22 -15.36 -18.45
C ILE A 277 -14.52 -16.52 -19.38
N VAL A 278 -13.79 -17.62 -19.23
CA VAL A 278 -13.99 -18.84 -20.02
C VAL A 278 -15.11 -19.66 -19.40
N GLY A 279 -16.06 -20.09 -20.23
CA GLY A 279 -17.20 -20.90 -19.82
C GLY A 279 -18.51 -20.46 -20.45
N ASP A 280 -19.62 -21.10 -20.02
CA ASP A 280 -20.96 -20.78 -20.46
C ASP A 280 -21.43 -19.44 -19.84
N LYS A 281 -21.69 -18.46 -20.71
CA LYS A 281 -22.11 -17.11 -20.31
C LYS A 281 -23.38 -17.12 -19.46
N ASP A 282 -24.39 -17.87 -19.87
CA ASP A 282 -25.71 -17.83 -19.24
C ASP A 282 -25.66 -18.51 -17.87
N ALA A 283 -24.92 -19.59 -17.75
CA ALA A 283 -24.66 -20.26 -16.48
C ALA A 283 -23.90 -19.37 -15.51
N ILE A 284 -22.81 -18.72 -15.95
CA ILE A 284 -22.00 -17.82 -15.13
C ILE A 284 -22.82 -16.61 -14.65
N LEU A 285 -23.61 -15.99 -15.54
CA LEU A 285 -24.47 -14.87 -15.17
C LEU A 285 -25.62 -15.29 -14.26
N ALA A 286 -26.18 -16.49 -14.43
CA ALA A 286 -27.17 -17.04 -13.52
C ALA A 286 -26.60 -17.22 -12.12
N ARG A 287 -25.41 -17.84 -12.04
CA ARG A 287 -24.71 -18.02 -10.77
C ARG A 287 -24.36 -16.69 -10.11
N GLY A 288 -23.92 -15.70 -10.89
CA GLY A 288 -23.66 -14.34 -10.40
C GLY A 288 -24.89 -13.70 -9.76
N ARG A 289 -26.06 -13.84 -10.37
CA ARG A 289 -27.33 -13.33 -9.80
C ARG A 289 -27.67 -14.01 -8.46
N GLU A 290 -27.48 -15.32 -8.35
CA GLU A 290 -27.68 -16.05 -7.10
C GLU A 290 -26.75 -15.53 -5.98
N LEU A 291 -25.54 -15.13 -6.34
CA LEU A 291 -24.54 -14.58 -5.41
C LEU A 291 -24.70 -13.07 -5.15
N GLY A 292 -25.67 -12.40 -5.79
CA GLY A 292 -25.91 -10.96 -5.63
C GLY A 292 -24.92 -10.08 -6.38
N LEU A 293 -24.21 -10.59 -7.40
CA LEU A 293 -23.20 -9.88 -8.17
C LEU A 293 -23.83 -9.15 -9.37
N ASN A 294 -23.45 -7.89 -9.59
CA ASN A 294 -24.13 -7.01 -10.54
C ASN A 294 -23.24 -6.52 -11.69
N SER A 295 -21.93 -6.71 -11.61
CA SER A 295 -20.97 -6.16 -12.57
C SER A 295 -20.47 -7.15 -13.60
N LEU A 296 -20.74 -8.46 -13.42
CA LEU A 296 -20.28 -9.55 -14.30
C LEU A 296 -20.66 -9.34 -15.77
N GLY A 297 -21.81 -8.69 -16.03
CA GLY A 297 -22.24 -8.41 -17.41
C GLY A 297 -21.29 -7.52 -18.21
N ARG A 298 -20.31 -6.87 -17.57
CA ARG A 298 -19.25 -6.07 -18.21
C ARG A 298 -18.09 -6.92 -18.73
N ALA A 299 -18.01 -8.21 -18.34
CA ALA A 299 -16.99 -9.13 -18.85
C ALA A 299 -17.30 -9.59 -20.28
N ARG A 300 -16.24 -9.93 -21.01
CA ARG A 300 -16.37 -10.78 -22.19
C ARG A 300 -16.39 -12.24 -21.74
N PHE A 301 -17.32 -13.02 -22.31
CA PHE A 301 -17.41 -14.46 -22.08
C PHE A 301 -16.89 -15.21 -23.30
N GLN A 302 -16.18 -16.31 -23.10
CA GLN A 302 -15.63 -17.10 -24.18
C GLN A 302 -15.93 -18.58 -23.96
N ALA A 303 -16.80 -19.12 -24.79
CA ALA A 303 -17.05 -20.55 -24.84
C ALA A 303 -15.88 -21.29 -25.50
N MET A 304 -15.53 -22.48 -25.00
CA MET A 304 -14.39 -23.25 -25.49
C MET A 304 -14.69 -24.00 -26.82
N ASP A 305 -15.92 -24.09 -27.19
CA ASP A 305 -16.40 -24.73 -28.44
C ASP A 305 -16.66 -23.71 -29.58
N ASP A 306 -16.38 -22.42 -29.34
CA ASP A 306 -16.47 -21.39 -30.40
C ASP A 306 -15.43 -21.65 -31.49
N GLU A 307 -15.86 -22.21 -32.62
CA GLU A 307 -14.98 -22.52 -33.75
C GLU A 307 -14.22 -21.30 -34.34
N ASN A 308 -14.76 -20.09 -34.19
CA ASN A 308 -14.07 -18.88 -34.68
C ASN A 308 -12.77 -18.61 -33.88
N VAL A 309 -12.72 -19.03 -32.62
CA VAL A 309 -11.56 -18.90 -31.74
C VAL A 309 -10.77 -20.21 -31.70
N LEU A 310 -11.46 -21.35 -31.68
CA LEU A 310 -10.84 -22.68 -31.56
C LEU A 310 -9.97 -23.04 -32.78
N LYS A 311 -10.42 -22.76 -34.00
CA LYS A 311 -9.65 -23.08 -35.24
C LYS A 311 -8.28 -22.38 -35.27
N PRO A 312 -8.17 -21.04 -35.05
CA PRO A 312 -6.87 -20.38 -34.97
C PRO A 312 -6.00 -20.93 -33.84
N MET A 313 -6.60 -21.31 -32.69
CA MET A 313 -5.86 -21.91 -31.56
C MET A 313 -5.25 -23.25 -31.94
N VAL A 314 -6.02 -24.13 -32.57
CA VAL A 314 -5.56 -25.46 -33.06
C VAL A 314 -4.39 -25.29 -34.01
N ALA A 315 -4.53 -24.44 -35.02
CA ALA A 315 -3.46 -24.17 -35.98
C ALA A 315 -2.19 -23.67 -35.31
N LYS A 316 -2.32 -22.68 -34.40
CA LYS A 316 -1.19 -22.12 -33.66
C LYS A 316 -0.54 -23.11 -32.70
N LEU A 317 -1.34 -23.93 -32.03
CA LEU A 317 -0.81 -24.94 -31.11
C LEU A 317 -0.04 -26.03 -31.88
N CYS A 318 -0.52 -26.46 -33.06
CA CYS A 318 0.19 -27.38 -33.95
C CYS A 318 1.51 -26.78 -34.44
N GLU A 319 1.55 -25.49 -34.80
CA GLU A 319 2.76 -24.75 -35.17
C GLU A 319 3.78 -24.76 -34.03
N LEU A 320 3.36 -24.34 -32.83
CA LEU A 320 4.23 -24.23 -31.67
C LEU A 320 4.79 -25.58 -31.21
N ARG A 321 4.04 -26.64 -31.44
CA ARG A 321 4.38 -28.01 -31.00
C ARG A 321 4.78 -28.93 -32.18
N ALA A 322 5.06 -28.37 -33.35
CA ALA A 322 5.41 -29.16 -34.57
C ALA A 322 6.59 -30.09 -34.33
N LYS A 323 7.64 -29.68 -33.61
CA LYS A 323 8.78 -30.51 -33.24
C LYS A 323 8.43 -31.73 -32.34
N LYS A 324 7.24 -31.71 -31.73
CA LYS A 324 6.72 -32.81 -30.90
C LYS A 324 5.66 -33.65 -31.63
N GLY A 325 5.43 -33.38 -32.90
CA GLY A 325 4.48 -34.14 -33.75
C GLY A 325 3.01 -33.90 -33.40
N MET A 326 2.64 -32.72 -32.87
CA MET A 326 1.25 -32.41 -32.51
C MET A 326 0.33 -32.44 -33.74
N THR A 327 -0.72 -33.27 -33.65
CA THR A 327 -1.79 -33.35 -34.68
C THR A 327 -2.94 -32.42 -34.34
N GLU A 328 -3.79 -32.07 -35.31
CA GLU A 328 -4.99 -31.26 -35.06
C GLU A 328 -5.97 -31.93 -34.07
N GLU A 329 -6.12 -33.23 -34.14
CA GLU A 329 -6.96 -33.97 -33.19
C GLU A 329 -6.43 -33.89 -31.77
N GLN A 330 -5.11 -34.04 -31.60
CA GLN A 330 -4.46 -33.89 -30.29
C GLN A 330 -4.57 -32.45 -29.79
N ALA A 331 -4.40 -31.47 -30.65
CA ALA A 331 -4.54 -30.08 -30.29
C ALA A 331 -5.96 -29.71 -29.85
N ARG A 332 -7.00 -30.18 -30.59
CA ARG A 332 -8.40 -30.02 -30.20
C ARG A 332 -8.68 -30.65 -28.83
N LYS A 333 -8.20 -31.89 -28.63
CA LYS A 333 -8.33 -32.58 -27.35
C LYS A 333 -7.63 -31.79 -26.20
N GLN A 334 -6.45 -31.23 -26.45
CA GLN A 334 -5.73 -30.46 -25.44
C GLN A 334 -6.44 -29.14 -25.10
N LEU A 335 -7.10 -28.52 -26.06
CA LEU A 335 -7.85 -27.27 -25.88
C LEU A 335 -9.22 -27.45 -25.20
N THR A 336 -9.62 -28.69 -24.84
CA THR A 336 -10.72 -28.89 -23.89
C THR A 336 -10.33 -28.62 -22.44
N ASP A 337 -9.03 -28.47 -22.17
CA ASP A 337 -8.53 -28.01 -20.88
C ASP A 337 -8.57 -26.47 -20.84
N ALA A 338 -9.28 -25.92 -19.86
CA ALA A 338 -9.49 -24.49 -19.73
C ALA A 338 -8.18 -23.69 -19.53
N GLY A 339 -7.17 -24.31 -18.88
CA GLY A 339 -5.84 -23.70 -18.70
C GLY A 339 -5.10 -23.56 -20.03
N TYR A 340 -5.12 -24.58 -20.89
CA TYR A 340 -4.54 -24.49 -22.24
C TYR A 340 -5.33 -23.52 -23.12
N PHE A 341 -6.65 -23.59 -23.09
CA PHE A 341 -7.51 -22.69 -23.85
C PHE A 341 -7.24 -21.22 -23.47
N GLY A 342 -7.27 -20.92 -22.16
CA GLY A 342 -6.98 -19.57 -21.66
C GLY A 342 -5.56 -19.10 -22.00
N THR A 343 -4.56 -19.98 -21.91
CA THR A 343 -3.18 -19.64 -22.31
C THR A 343 -3.10 -19.34 -23.81
N MET A 344 -3.83 -20.04 -24.66
CA MET A 344 -3.86 -19.79 -26.09
C MET A 344 -4.57 -18.48 -26.45
N LEU A 345 -5.54 -18.01 -25.65
CA LEU A 345 -6.10 -16.65 -25.78
C LEU A 345 -5.01 -15.57 -25.64
N VAL A 346 -4.09 -15.76 -24.68
CA VAL A 346 -2.95 -14.85 -24.50
C VAL A 346 -1.96 -14.96 -25.67
N VAL A 347 -1.61 -16.18 -26.07
CA VAL A 347 -0.68 -16.41 -27.20
C VAL A 347 -1.15 -15.77 -28.51
N LEU A 348 -2.45 -15.78 -28.75
CA LEU A 348 -3.07 -15.19 -29.94
C LEU A 348 -3.36 -13.69 -29.80
N GLY A 349 -3.04 -13.08 -28.66
CA GLY A 349 -3.21 -11.64 -28.43
C GLY A 349 -4.65 -11.20 -28.13
N TYR A 350 -5.55 -12.12 -27.80
CA TYR A 350 -6.90 -11.76 -27.33
C TYR A 350 -6.89 -11.20 -25.90
N ALA A 351 -5.84 -11.49 -25.14
CA ALA A 351 -5.63 -11.00 -23.77
C ALA A 351 -4.15 -10.74 -23.50
N ASP A 352 -3.87 -9.92 -22.48
CA ASP A 352 -2.52 -9.57 -22.04
C ASP A 352 -1.95 -10.56 -21.01
N GLY A 353 -2.81 -11.28 -20.30
CA GLY A 353 -2.41 -12.21 -19.27
C GLY A 353 -3.53 -13.16 -18.85
N LEU A 354 -3.17 -14.12 -18.00
CA LEU A 354 -4.09 -15.13 -17.46
C LEU A 354 -3.85 -15.29 -15.96
N VAL A 355 -4.93 -15.41 -15.18
CA VAL A 355 -4.90 -15.77 -13.77
C VAL A 355 -5.73 -17.03 -13.56
N SER A 356 -5.10 -18.07 -12.99
CA SER A 356 -5.69 -19.41 -12.78
C SER A 356 -5.09 -20.05 -11.52
N GLY A 357 -5.64 -21.17 -11.08
CA GLY A 357 -5.16 -21.98 -9.97
C GLY A 357 -6.10 -22.03 -8.78
N SER A 358 -7.35 -21.62 -8.95
CA SER A 358 -8.37 -21.74 -7.91
C SER A 358 -8.81 -23.19 -7.69
N VAL A 359 -8.91 -23.97 -8.77
CA VAL A 359 -9.30 -25.39 -8.75
C VAL A 359 -8.25 -26.32 -9.36
N HIS A 360 -7.21 -25.76 -9.99
CA HIS A 360 -6.12 -26.51 -10.61
C HIS A 360 -4.85 -26.54 -9.76
N SER A 361 -4.05 -27.61 -9.87
CA SER A 361 -2.72 -27.65 -9.24
C SER A 361 -1.76 -26.66 -9.92
N THR A 362 -0.72 -26.23 -9.19
CA THR A 362 0.36 -25.38 -9.73
C THR A 362 0.93 -25.96 -11.03
N ALA A 363 1.17 -27.28 -11.08
CA ALA A 363 1.69 -27.94 -12.26
C ALA A 363 0.74 -27.82 -13.47
N ASN A 364 -0.56 -27.92 -13.26
CA ASN A 364 -1.57 -27.79 -14.33
C ASN A 364 -1.74 -26.34 -14.79
N THR A 365 -1.53 -25.39 -13.90
CA THR A 365 -1.57 -23.95 -14.24
C THR A 365 -0.33 -23.52 -15.03
N VAL A 366 0.87 -23.94 -14.61
CA VAL A 366 2.14 -23.48 -15.19
C VAL A 366 2.50 -24.24 -16.48
N ARG A 367 2.14 -25.53 -16.59
CA ARG A 367 2.48 -26.38 -17.74
C ARG A 367 2.05 -25.82 -19.09
N PRO A 368 0.83 -25.29 -19.29
CA PRO A 368 0.46 -24.66 -20.55
C PRO A 368 1.40 -23.54 -20.95
N ALA A 369 1.70 -22.60 -20.03
CA ALA A 369 2.59 -21.49 -20.29
C ALA A 369 4.01 -21.95 -20.65
N LEU A 370 4.59 -22.90 -19.92
CA LEU A 370 5.91 -23.47 -20.24
C LEU A 370 5.96 -24.14 -21.61
N GLN A 371 4.86 -24.73 -22.07
CA GLN A 371 4.81 -25.43 -23.33
C GLN A 371 4.63 -24.52 -24.54
N VAL A 372 3.87 -23.43 -24.41
CA VAL A 372 3.49 -22.59 -25.57
C VAL A 372 4.05 -21.17 -25.49
N ILE A 373 4.21 -20.55 -24.32
CA ILE A 373 4.80 -19.22 -24.15
C ILE A 373 6.31 -19.33 -23.97
N LYS A 374 6.78 -20.26 -23.13
CA LYS A 374 8.18 -20.47 -22.73
C LYS A 374 8.73 -19.33 -21.87
N THR A 375 10.08 -19.32 -21.70
CA THR A 375 10.79 -18.26 -20.98
C THR A 375 11.05 -17.03 -21.87
N LYS A 376 11.26 -15.87 -21.24
CA LYS A 376 11.75 -14.69 -21.95
C LYS A 376 13.10 -14.98 -22.61
N PRO A 377 13.43 -14.32 -23.75
CA PRO A 377 14.77 -14.45 -24.32
C PRO A 377 15.87 -14.14 -23.30
N GLY A 378 16.88 -15.02 -23.24
CA GLY A 378 17.98 -14.87 -22.32
C GLY A 378 17.75 -15.46 -20.90
N GLN A 379 16.52 -15.84 -20.55
CA GLN A 379 16.21 -16.49 -19.27
C GLN A 379 16.13 -18.00 -19.44
N LYS A 380 16.79 -18.73 -18.52
CA LYS A 380 16.87 -20.19 -18.56
C LYS A 380 15.76 -20.88 -17.79
N LEU A 381 15.15 -20.18 -16.84
CA LEU A 381 14.11 -20.72 -15.96
C LEU A 381 12.96 -19.71 -15.74
N VAL A 382 11.86 -20.21 -15.16
CA VAL A 382 10.74 -19.42 -14.61
C VAL A 382 10.81 -19.55 -13.11
N SER A 383 10.64 -18.44 -12.39
CA SER A 383 10.54 -18.40 -10.94
C SER A 383 9.20 -17.86 -10.48
N GLY A 384 8.72 -18.41 -9.36
CA GLY A 384 7.56 -17.87 -8.64
C GLY A 384 8.00 -16.87 -7.58
N ALA A 385 7.20 -15.81 -7.39
CA ALA A 385 7.45 -14.82 -6.35
C ALA A 385 6.16 -14.48 -5.60
N PHE A 386 6.24 -14.35 -4.27
CA PHE A 386 5.20 -13.80 -3.43
C PHE A 386 5.50 -12.35 -3.07
N LEU A 387 4.49 -11.51 -3.14
CA LEU A 387 4.49 -10.20 -2.54
C LEU A 387 3.95 -10.34 -1.12
N MET A 388 4.85 -10.38 -0.15
CA MET A 388 4.52 -10.54 1.26
C MET A 388 4.19 -9.18 1.86
N CYS A 389 2.91 -8.96 2.14
CA CYS A 389 2.41 -7.72 2.72
C CYS A 389 2.46 -7.80 4.24
N PHE A 390 3.48 -7.17 4.84
CA PHE A 390 3.60 -7.02 6.29
C PHE A 390 2.91 -5.73 6.75
N LYS A 391 2.78 -5.52 8.06
CA LYS A 391 2.07 -4.37 8.63
C LYS A 391 2.58 -3.02 8.10
N ASP A 392 3.88 -2.91 7.89
CA ASP A 392 4.61 -1.67 7.62
C ASP A 392 5.44 -1.67 6.32
N HIS A 393 5.49 -2.82 5.62
CA HIS A 393 6.25 -2.94 4.38
C HIS A 393 5.80 -4.15 3.54
N VAL A 394 6.23 -4.15 2.27
CA VAL A 394 6.02 -5.26 1.35
C VAL A 394 7.39 -5.81 0.92
N ALA A 395 7.55 -7.12 0.97
CA ALA A 395 8.75 -7.81 0.53
C ALA A 395 8.44 -8.83 -0.57
N VAL A 396 9.45 -9.14 -1.39
CA VAL A 396 9.38 -10.19 -2.41
C VAL A 396 10.09 -11.43 -1.89
N PHE A 397 9.38 -12.56 -1.78
CA PHE A 397 9.94 -13.85 -1.41
C PHE A 397 9.91 -14.77 -2.62
N ALA A 398 11.05 -15.34 -2.99
CA ALA A 398 11.22 -16.20 -4.16
C ALA A 398 12.42 -17.19 -3.98
N ASP A 399 12.47 -18.34 -4.63
CA ASP A 399 11.38 -18.99 -5.38
C ASP A 399 10.36 -19.55 -4.39
N CYS A 400 9.08 -19.39 -4.71
CA CYS A 400 8.04 -19.80 -3.79
C CYS A 400 7.44 -21.20 -4.08
N ALA A 401 7.57 -21.73 -5.32
CA ALA A 401 6.90 -22.98 -5.67
C ALA A 401 7.31 -23.66 -7.00
N ILE A 402 8.26 -23.14 -7.76
CA ILE A 402 8.54 -23.60 -9.13
C ILE A 402 9.80 -24.47 -9.21
N ASN A 403 10.92 -23.99 -8.63
CA ASN A 403 12.21 -24.66 -8.74
C ASN A 403 12.51 -25.46 -7.47
N LEU A 404 12.66 -26.77 -7.61
CA LEU A 404 12.78 -27.68 -6.47
C LEU A 404 14.15 -27.58 -5.81
N ASN A 405 15.24 -27.71 -6.60
CA ASN A 405 16.62 -27.67 -6.14
C ASN A 405 17.46 -26.86 -7.15
N PRO A 406 17.41 -25.53 -7.10
CA PRO A 406 18.18 -24.70 -8.02
C PRO A 406 19.68 -24.82 -7.74
N ASP A 407 20.51 -24.92 -8.79
CA ASP A 407 21.94 -24.76 -8.69
C ASP A 407 22.32 -23.27 -8.49
N ALA A 408 23.61 -22.97 -8.31
CA ALA A 408 24.07 -21.61 -8.02
C ALA A 408 23.72 -20.61 -9.14
N GLU A 409 23.84 -21.03 -10.41
CA GLU A 409 23.48 -20.18 -11.55
C GLU A 409 21.98 -19.91 -11.58
N GLN A 410 21.15 -20.94 -11.39
CA GLN A 410 19.69 -20.83 -11.31
C GLN A 410 19.25 -19.96 -10.14
N LEU A 411 19.85 -20.12 -8.96
CA LEU A 411 19.51 -19.33 -7.79
C LEU A 411 19.87 -17.84 -7.99
N SER A 412 20.99 -17.55 -8.65
CA SER A 412 21.37 -16.18 -9.02
C SER A 412 20.37 -15.55 -10.01
N GLU A 413 19.84 -16.36 -10.96
CA GLU A 413 18.84 -15.91 -11.93
C GLU A 413 17.46 -15.67 -11.27
N ILE A 414 17.06 -16.56 -10.35
CA ILE A 414 15.85 -16.36 -9.52
C ILE A 414 15.92 -15.02 -8.77
N ALA A 415 17.04 -14.73 -8.14
CA ALA A 415 17.24 -13.49 -7.40
C ALA A 415 17.17 -12.25 -8.31
N LEU A 416 17.76 -12.32 -9.50
CA LEU A 416 17.70 -11.23 -10.49
C LEU A 416 16.27 -10.98 -10.96
N GLN A 417 15.52 -12.03 -11.34
CA GLN A 417 14.11 -11.93 -11.74
C GLN A 417 13.23 -11.37 -10.61
N SER A 418 13.53 -11.76 -9.36
CA SER A 418 12.82 -11.27 -8.18
C SER A 418 13.07 -9.78 -7.92
N ALA A 419 14.30 -9.30 -8.14
CA ALA A 419 14.61 -7.89 -8.06
C ALA A 419 13.91 -7.08 -9.18
N GLU A 420 13.78 -7.61 -10.39
CA GLU A 420 12.98 -7.01 -11.46
C GLU A 420 11.49 -6.93 -11.07
N THR A 421 10.97 -8.01 -10.49
CA THR A 421 9.61 -8.05 -9.97
C THR A 421 9.40 -6.97 -8.90
N ALA A 422 10.30 -6.87 -7.92
CA ALA A 422 10.23 -5.84 -6.88
C ALA A 422 10.13 -4.43 -7.47
N ARG A 423 11.00 -4.10 -8.45
CA ARG A 423 10.97 -2.79 -9.13
C ARG A 423 9.66 -2.53 -9.88
N ALA A 424 9.11 -3.55 -10.55
CA ALA A 424 7.84 -3.43 -11.27
C ALA A 424 6.68 -3.06 -10.32
N PHE A 425 6.73 -3.53 -9.08
CA PHE A 425 5.77 -3.20 -8.03
C PHE A 425 6.14 -1.93 -7.22
N GLY A 426 7.23 -1.25 -7.57
CA GLY A 426 7.65 0.01 -6.93
C GLY A 426 8.43 -0.20 -5.64
N ILE A 427 8.98 -1.38 -5.42
CA ILE A 427 9.84 -1.71 -4.29
C ILE A 427 11.30 -1.53 -4.73
N ASP A 428 12.09 -0.78 -3.99
CA ASP A 428 13.54 -0.68 -4.20
C ASP A 428 14.23 -1.94 -3.65
N PRO A 429 14.78 -2.83 -4.52
CA PRO A 429 15.22 -4.14 -4.08
C PRO A 429 16.57 -4.09 -3.35
N LYS A 430 16.59 -4.69 -2.16
CA LYS A 430 17.79 -5.08 -1.44
C LYS A 430 17.69 -6.59 -1.22
N VAL A 431 18.63 -7.35 -1.79
CA VAL A 431 18.50 -8.82 -1.88
C VAL A 431 19.29 -9.51 -0.78
N GLY A 432 18.60 -10.34 0.00
CA GLY A 432 19.19 -11.29 0.92
C GLY A 432 19.18 -12.71 0.33
N MET A 433 20.36 -13.28 0.07
CA MET A 433 20.49 -14.67 -0.37
C MET A 433 20.50 -15.58 0.86
N LEU A 434 19.33 -16.20 1.11
CA LEU A 434 19.06 -16.88 2.38
C LEU A 434 19.80 -18.22 2.51
N SER A 435 20.31 -18.48 3.71
CA SER A 435 20.94 -19.71 4.12
C SER A 435 20.71 -19.95 5.62
N TYR A 436 20.94 -21.16 6.11
CA TYR A 436 21.00 -21.42 7.55
C TYR A 436 22.26 -20.83 8.21
N SER A 437 23.22 -20.33 7.43
CA SER A 437 24.47 -19.71 7.87
C SER A 437 24.52 -18.23 7.51
N THR A 438 25.16 -17.42 8.34
CA THR A 438 25.40 -15.99 8.10
C THR A 438 26.90 -15.75 7.90
N LEU A 439 27.30 -15.26 6.70
CA LEU A 439 28.64 -14.75 6.37
C LEU A 439 29.81 -15.60 6.91
N GLY A 440 29.76 -16.90 6.63
CA GLY A 440 30.83 -17.83 7.01
C GLY A 440 30.75 -18.45 8.41
N SER A 441 29.60 -18.24 9.13
CA SER A 441 29.38 -18.86 10.45
C SER A 441 29.19 -20.39 10.39
N GLY A 442 28.85 -20.93 9.23
CA GLY A 442 28.68 -22.36 8.96
C GLY A 442 29.34 -22.76 7.65
N LYS A 443 29.49 -24.07 7.43
CA LYS A 443 30.06 -24.65 6.22
C LYS A 443 29.20 -25.82 5.74
N GLY A 444 29.20 -26.07 4.46
CA GLY A 444 28.53 -27.20 3.85
C GLY A 444 28.04 -26.88 2.43
N PRO A 445 27.66 -27.91 1.64
CA PRO A 445 27.35 -27.76 0.23
C PRO A 445 26.23 -26.75 -0.04
N ASP A 446 25.23 -26.64 0.86
CA ASP A 446 24.13 -25.68 0.70
C ASP A 446 24.60 -24.25 0.96
N VAL A 447 25.56 -24.03 1.87
CA VAL A 447 26.17 -22.71 2.11
C VAL A 447 27.03 -22.31 0.93
N ASP A 448 27.88 -23.24 0.44
CA ASP A 448 28.77 -23.03 -0.70
C ASP A 448 27.97 -22.69 -1.97
N LEU A 449 26.81 -23.34 -2.18
CA LEU A 449 25.90 -23.05 -3.28
C LEU A 449 25.37 -21.62 -3.20
N VAL A 450 24.91 -21.19 -2.02
CA VAL A 450 24.35 -19.82 -1.84
C VAL A 450 25.47 -18.76 -1.95
N GLU A 451 26.66 -19.07 -1.47
CA GLU A 451 27.85 -18.19 -1.62
C GLU A 451 28.20 -17.98 -3.10
N GLU A 452 28.28 -19.06 -3.87
CA GLU A 452 28.57 -19.00 -5.31
C GLU A 452 27.40 -18.25 -6.06
N ALA A 453 26.13 -18.53 -5.74
CA ALA A 453 25.02 -17.81 -6.30
C ALA A 453 25.06 -16.30 -5.99
N THR A 454 25.47 -15.94 -4.78
CA THR A 454 25.62 -14.53 -4.36
C THR A 454 26.71 -13.83 -5.18
N LYS A 455 27.85 -14.52 -5.41
CA LYS A 455 28.94 -14.01 -6.23
C LYS A 455 28.47 -13.79 -7.68
N LEU A 456 27.86 -14.81 -8.28
CA LEU A 456 27.31 -14.73 -9.65
C LEU A 456 26.28 -13.58 -9.79
N LEU A 457 25.43 -13.39 -8.80
CA LEU A 457 24.47 -12.29 -8.82
C LEU A 457 25.14 -10.92 -8.78
N LYS A 458 26.17 -10.73 -7.96
CA LYS A 458 26.94 -9.49 -7.91
C LYS A 458 27.69 -9.20 -9.22
N GLU A 459 28.16 -10.23 -9.91
CA GLU A 459 28.79 -10.10 -11.23
C GLU A 459 27.78 -9.71 -12.31
N LYS A 460 26.56 -10.31 -12.28
CA LYS A 460 25.47 -10.03 -13.24
C LYS A 460 24.81 -8.68 -13.02
N ALA A 461 24.73 -8.22 -11.78
CA ALA A 461 24.03 -6.99 -11.38
C ALA A 461 24.85 -6.22 -10.32
N PRO A 462 25.96 -5.56 -10.71
CA PRO A 462 26.86 -4.89 -9.76
C PRO A 462 26.22 -3.73 -9.00
N ASP A 463 25.18 -3.10 -9.55
CA ASP A 463 24.44 -2.00 -8.92
C ASP A 463 23.32 -2.47 -7.97
N LEU A 464 23.04 -3.79 -7.90
CA LEU A 464 22.03 -4.34 -7.02
C LEU A 464 22.64 -4.60 -5.63
N PRO A 465 22.09 -4.00 -4.56
CA PRO A 465 22.51 -4.32 -3.20
C PRO A 465 22.21 -5.79 -2.87
N VAL A 466 23.25 -6.60 -2.66
CA VAL A 466 23.13 -8.04 -2.40
C VAL A 466 23.99 -8.43 -1.21
N VAL A 467 23.42 -9.17 -0.28
CA VAL A 467 24.11 -9.80 0.84
C VAL A 467 23.74 -11.29 0.90
N GLY A 468 24.73 -12.13 1.20
CA GLY A 468 24.54 -13.58 1.37
C GLY A 468 25.87 -14.34 1.36
N PRO A 469 25.87 -15.58 1.86
CA PRO A 469 24.76 -16.27 2.53
C PRO A 469 24.38 -15.60 3.87
N ILE A 470 23.09 -15.50 4.17
CA ILE A 470 22.60 -14.84 5.38
C ILE A 470 21.35 -15.55 5.93
N GLN A 471 21.24 -15.65 7.26
CA GLN A 471 20.01 -16.13 7.90
C GLN A 471 18.91 -15.11 7.77
N PHE A 472 17.65 -15.56 7.71
CA PHE A 472 16.49 -14.69 7.54
C PHE A 472 16.37 -13.63 8.64
N ASP A 473 16.56 -14.00 9.91
CA ASP A 473 16.51 -13.07 11.03
C ASP A 473 17.56 -11.96 10.96
N ALA A 474 18.77 -12.30 10.47
CA ALA A 474 19.85 -11.34 10.26
C ALA A 474 19.61 -10.45 9.02
N ALA A 475 18.95 -10.97 7.98
CA ALA A 475 18.56 -10.18 6.81
C ALA A 475 17.42 -9.21 7.12
N TRP A 476 16.56 -9.57 8.08
CA TRP A 476 15.30 -8.88 8.34
C TRP A 476 15.38 -7.85 9.47
N SER A 477 16.07 -8.19 10.57
CA SER A 477 16.12 -7.36 11.77
C SER A 477 17.43 -6.58 11.87
N PRO A 478 17.41 -5.24 11.88
CA PRO A 478 18.62 -4.44 12.08
C PRO A 478 19.37 -4.78 13.38
N THR A 479 18.63 -5.10 14.46
CA THR A 479 19.21 -5.49 15.76
C THR A 479 19.97 -6.81 15.65
N VAL A 480 19.41 -7.81 14.95
CA VAL A 480 20.07 -9.10 14.72
C VAL A 480 21.24 -8.93 13.76
N ALA A 481 21.07 -8.15 12.69
CA ALA A 481 22.15 -7.84 11.73
C ALA A 481 23.36 -7.22 12.43
N ALA A 482 23.17 -6.27 13.33
CA ALA A 482 24.25 -5.63 14.08
C ALA A 482 25.08 -6.63 14.93
N THR A 483 24.49 -7.79 15.25
CA THR A 483 25.15 -8.84 16.05
C THR A 483 25.77 -9.92 15.18
N LYS A 484 25.04 -10.40 14.14
CA LYS A 484 25.39 -11.58 13.34
C LYS A 484 26.07 -11.26 12.01
N ALA A 485 25.86 -10.08 11.43
CA ALA A 485 26.31 -9.70 10.10
C ALA A 485 27.36 -8.59 10.13
N LYS A 486 28.35 -8.71 11.05
CA LYS A 486 29.48 -7.79 11.19
C LYS A 486 30.55 -8.04 10.17
#